data_916543063ceb862042f7e5627e769541
#
_entry.id   916543063ceb862042f7e5627e769541
#
_cell.length_a   1.000
_cell.length_b   1.000
_cell.length_c   1.000
_cell.angle_alpha   90.00
_cell.angle_beta   90.00
_cell.angle_gamma   90.00
#
_symmetry.space_group_name_H-M   'P 1'
#
loop_
_entity.id
_entity.type
_entity.pdbx_description
1 polymer ?
#
loop_
_entity_poly.entity_id
_entity_poly.type
_entity_poly.pdbx_seq_one_letter_code
_entity_poly.pdbx_strand_id
1 'polypeptide(L)'
;PQNLSNIDIWNLRGKSVPMDKLAPKLIRRASKKNYIAIIIDPIYKVITGDENSADQMAHFCNQFDKVCTELGCAVIYCHHHSKGAQGGKRSMDRASGSGVFARDPDALLDLTELELTDSIIKHEKDKMTCKICYDQLKKCGHEDDVSQDDICSAKQMREALRNAVPDADYKHVCDFITKCEKRTESRTAWRIEGTLREFPKFPPVNVWFDYPVHRIDKTDVLKDIQPDDGRAAGWQKNFSKKKTEKERKDERKESLETAFDACMIDGKVTLSGMAEYMGVTEKTVRNRIKEHGGFWIDDNEVGKKSK
;
A
#
# COMPACT_ATOMS: atom_id res chain seq x y z
N PRO A 1 -25.11 12.13 -7.13
CA PRO A 1 -24.16 13.19 -7.47
C PRO A 1 -24.85 14.20 -8.36
N GLN A 2 -24.88 15.47 -7.93
CA GLN A 2 -25.69 16.52 -8.57
C GLN A 2 -25.09 17.07 -9.88
N ASN A 3 -23.84 16.68 -10.25
CA ASN A 3 -23.09 17.31 -11.35
C ASN A 3 -22.59 16.35 -12.43
N LEU A 4 -23.23 15.19 -12.62
CA LEU A 4 -22.83 14.23 -13.67
C LEU A 4 -23.07 14.78 -15.09
N SER A 5 -23.94 15.77 -15.24
CA SER A 5 -24.18 16.46 -16.53
C SER A 5 -22.95 17.21 -17.06
N ASN A 6 -21.97 17.50 -16.19
CA ASN A 6 -20.74 18.21 -16.57
C ASN A 6 -19.60 17.25 -16.91
N ILE A 7 -19.85 15.94 -16.95
CA ILE A 7 -18.85 14.92 -17.23
C ILE A 7 -19.25 14.14 -18.48
N ASP A 8 -18.40 14.16 -19.48
CA ASP A 8 -18.51 13.30 -20.67
C ASP A 8 -17.46 12.19 -20.57
N ILE A 9 -17.89 10.95 -20.73
CA ILE A 9 -17.00 9.78 -20.68
C ILE A 9 -16.76 9.25 -22.11
N TRP A 10 -15.50 9.20 -22.51
CA TRP A 10 -15.09 8.57 -23.75
C TRP A 10 -14.34 7.27 -23.47
N ASN A 11 -15.07 6.15 -23.50
CA ASN A 11 -14.47 4.84 -23.27
C ASN A 11 -13.68 4.37 -24.51
N LEU A 12 -12.35 4.30 -24.35
CA LEU A 12 -11.41 3.81 -25.38
C LEU A 12 -10.93 2.38 -25.13
N ARG A 13 -11.50 1.66 -24.16
CA ARG A 13 -11.12 0.27 -23.87
C ARG A 13 -11.34 -0.60 -25.12
N GLY A 14 -10.27 -1.32 -25.53
CA GLY A 14 -10.27 -2.12 -26.76
C GLY A 14 -10.17 -1.33 -28.07
N LYS A 15 -10.09 0.01 -27.99
CA LYS A 15 -9.97 0.93 -29.13
C LYS A 15 -8.82 1.93 -28.92
N SER A 16 -7.74 1.49 -28.25
CA SER A 16 -6.63 2.39 -27.97
C SER A 16 -6.03 2.92 -29.26
N VAL A 17 -5.86 4.24 -29.30
CA VAL A 17 -5.30 4.97 -30.42
C VAL A 17 -4.11 5.75 -29.89
N PRO A 18 -2.95 5.69 -30.52
CA PRO A 18 -1.78 6.50 -30.18
C PRO A 18 -2.13 7.99 -30.07
N MET A 19 -1.47 8.70 -29.14
CA MET A 19 -1.81 10.09 -28.82
C MET A 19 -1.68 11.04 -30.02
N ASP A 20 -0.72 10.82 -30.89
CA ASP A 20 -0.55 11.58 -32.14
C ASP A 20 -1.80 11.54 -33.05
N LYS A 21 -2.49 10.38 -33.06
CA LYS A 21 -3.74 10.19 -33.81
C LYS A 21 -4.98 10.54 -32.99
N LEU A 22 -4.87 10.48 -31.66
CA LEU A 22 -5.95 10.79 -30.74
C LEU A 22 -6.14 12.29 -30.56
N ALA A 23 -5.06 13.07 -30.40
CA ALA A 23 -5.12 14.50 -30.13
C ALA A 23 -5.94 15.30 -31.15
N PRO A 24 -5.78 15.13 -32.46
CA PRO A 24 -6.61 15.84 -33.46
C PRO A 24 -8.10 15.49 -33.37
N LYS A 25 -8.42 14.21 -33.02
CA LYS A 25 -9.81 13.77 -32.86
C LYS A 25 -10.42 14.32 -31.56
N LEU A 26 -9.61 14.35 -30.51
CA LEU A 26 -9.99 14.88 -29.21
C LEU A 26 -10.29 16.37 -29.32
N ILE A 27 -9.37 17.15 -29.91
CA ILE A 27 -9.53 18.58 -30.12
C ILE A 27 -10.84 18.86 -30.92
N ARG A 28 -11.00 18.23 -32.09
CA ARG A 28 -12.20 18.44 -32.93
C ARG A 28 -13.49 18.08 -32.19
N ARG A 29 -13.48 17.08 -31.31
CA ARG A 29 -14.68 16.65 -30.58
C ARG A 29 -14.95 17.54 -29.36
N ALA A 30 -13.88 17.88 -28.62
CA ALA A 30 -13.97 18.66 -27.40
C ALA A 30 -14.22 20.16 -27.67
N SER A 31 -13.76 20.71 -28.82
CA SER A 31 -13.99 22.12 -29.20
C SER A 31 -15.49 22.50 -29.33
N LYS A 32 -16.38 21.50 -29.37
CA LYS A 32 -17.84 21.73 -29.39
C LYS A 32 -18.42 22.08 -28.03
N LYS A 33 -17.66 21.94 -26.94
CA LYS A 33 -18.05 22.19 -25.57
C LYS A 33 -16.89 22.90 -24.84
N ASN A 34 -17.21 23.66 -23.81
CA ASN A 34 -16.22 24.36 -23.00
C ASN A 34 -15.77 23.48 -21.85
N TYR A 35 -14.90 22.49 -22.10
CA TYR A 35 -14.31 21.69 -21.05
C TYR A 35 -13.22 22.47 -20.32
N ILE A 36 -13.19 22.38 -19.00
CA ILE A 36 -12.12 22.94 -18.17
C ILE A 36 -10.95 21.99 -17.99
N ALA A 37 -11.18 20.68 -18.16
CA ALA A 37 -10.17 19.65 -18.05
C ALA A 37 -10.48 18.45 -18.93
N ILE A 38 -9.42 17.79 -19.40
CA ILE A 38 -9.46 16.48 -20.05
C ILE A 38 -8.64 15.51 -19.21
N ILE A 39 -9.25 14.39 -18.82
CA ILE A 39 -8.62 13.38 -17.97
C ILE A 39 -8.33 12.13 -18.81
N ILE A 40 -7.08 11.66 -18.80
CA ILE A 40 -6.62 10.45 -19.49
C ILE A 40 -6.17 9.42 -18.44
N ASP A 41 -6.94 8.34 -18.31
CA ASP A 41 -6.68 7.29 -17.32
C ASP A 41 -6.80 5.89 -17.95
N PRO A 42 -5.72 5.12 -18.01
CA PRO A 42 -4.33 5.49 -17.77
C PRO A 42 -3.59 5.94 -19.06
N ILE A 43 -2.54 6.75 -18.88
CA ILE A 43 -1.74 7.31 -19.96
C ILE A 43 -1.06 6.26 -20.82
N TYR A 44 -0.59 5.14 -20.26
CA TYR A 44 0.15 4.11 -21.00
C TYR A 44 -0.66 3.48 -22.17
N LYS A 45 -1.98 3.63 -22.18
CA LYS A 45 -2.83 3.16 -23.27
C LYS A 45 -2.73 4.00 -24.54
N VAL A 46 -2.20 5.21 -24.43
CA VAL A 46 -2.08 6.15 -25.54
C VAL A 46 -0.62 6.54 -25.85
N ILE A 47 0.33 6.04 -25.04
CA ILE A 47 1.77 6.22 -25.30
C ILE A 47 2.15 5.59 -26.64
N THR A 48 3.00 6.29 -27.37
CA THR A 48 3.59 5.87 -28.64
C THR A 48 5.10 5.82 -28.48
N GLY A 49 5.72 4.72 -28.84
CA GLY A 49 7.16 4.54 -28.77
C GLY A 49 7.68 3.95 -27.46
N ASP A 50 8.99 4.11 -27.21
CA ASP A 50 9.65 3.61 -26.01
C ASP A 50 9.48 4.59 -24.85
N GLU A 51 8.79 4.16 -23.80
CA GLU A 51 8.56 4.92 -22.56
C GLU A 51 9.86 5.38 -21.87
N ASN A 52 10.97 4.68 -22.11
CA ASN A 52 12.28 5.02 -21.55
C ASN A 52 13.07 6.03 -22.39
N SER A 53 12.66 6.28 -23.64
CA SER A 53 13.30 7.26 -24.51
C SER A 53 12.84 8.68 -24.20
N ALA A 54 13.77 9.53 -23.74
CA ALA A 54 13.47 10.91 -23.39
C ALA A 54 12.91 11.73 -24.58
N ASP A 55 13.50 11.55 -25.75
CA ASP A 55 13.09 12.30 -26.96
C ASP A 55 11.69 11.90 -27.42
N GLN A 56 11.39 10.59 -27.40
CA GLN A 56 10.06 10.09 -27.77
C GLN A 56 9.01 10.55 -26.75
N MET A 57 9.34 10.55 -25.47
CA MET A 57 8.40 11.01 -24.45
C MET A 57 8.22 12.53 -24.45
N ALA A 58 9.25 13.32 -24.74
CA ALA A 58 9.09 14.74 -24.96
C ALA A 58 8.14 15.04 -26.14
N HIS A 59 8.34 14.34 -27.27
CA HIS A 59 7.41 14.47 -28.41
C HIS A 59 5.98 14.04 -28.06
N PHE A 60 5.83 13.02 -27.25
CA PHE A 60 4.54 12.57 -26.75
C PHE A 60 3.87 13.61 -25.85
N CYS A 61 4.61 14.20 -24.90
CA CYS A 61 4.10 15.25 -24.01
C CYS A 61 3.69 16.52 -24.76
N ASN A 62 4.41 16.90 -25.82
CA ASN A 62 4.03 18.02 -26.68
C ASN A 62 2.62 17.86 -27.31
N GLN A 63 2.07 16.65 -27.38
CA GLN A 63 0.67 16.46 -27.82
C GLN A 63 -0.33 16.98 -26.78
N PHE A 64 0.03 16.96 -25.49
CA PHE A 64 -0.81 17.52 -24.43
C PHE A 64 -0.80 19.04 -24.48
N ASP A 65 0.37 19.66 -24.69
CA ASP A 65 0.49 21.12 -24.87
C ASP A 65 -0.40 21.60 -26.02
N LYS A 66 -0.39 20.86 -27.13
CA LYS A 66 -1.27 21.15 -28.25
C LYS A 66 -2.75 21.07 -27.85
N VAL A 67 -3.16 20.05 -27.10
CA VAL A 67 -4.54 19.91 -26.62
C VAL A 67 -4.91 21.06 -25.68
N CYS A 68 -4.01 21.39 -24.73
CA CYS A 68 -4.19 22.52 -23.80
C CYS A 68 -4.38 23.84 -24.56
N THR A 69 -3.50 24.12 -25.51
CA THR A 69 -3.50 25.38 -26.28
C THR A 69 -4.74 25.51 -27.15
N GLU A 70 -5.11 24.46 -27.88
CA GLU A 70 -6.24 24.49 -28.82
C GLU A 70 -7.60 24.54 -28.11
N LEU A 71 -7.71 23.98 -26.89
CA LEU A 71 -8.96 23.89 -26.17
C LEU A 71 -9.07 24.86 -25.00
N GLY A 72 -7.98 25.49 -24.57
CA GLY A 72 -7.96 26.34 -23.39
C GLY A 72 -8.30 25.60 -22.10
N CYS A 73 -7.94 24.29 -21.97
CA CYS A 73 -8.28 23.45 -20.84
C CYS A 73 -7.04 22.77 -20.25
N ALA A 74 -7.11 22.34 -19.00
CA ALA A 74 -6.06 21.52 -18.41
C ALA A 74 -6.11 20.07 -18.93
N VAL A 75 -4.95 19.44 -19.12
CA VAL A 75 -4.84 18.00 -19.34
C VAL A 75 -4.32 17.32 -18.09
N ILE A 76 -5.05 16.35 -17.59
CA ILE A 76 -4.71 15.55 -16.41
C ILE A 76 -4.53 14.11 -16.86
N TYR A 77 -3.39 13.51 -16.55
CA TYR A 77 -3.18 12.09 -16.86
C TYR A 77 -2.74 11.29 -15.66
N CYS A 78 -3.17 10.03 -15.62
CA CYS A 78 -2.81 9.08 -14.57
C CYS A 78 -1.69 8.17 -15.05
N HIS A 79 -0.62 8.10 -14.27
CA HIS A 79 0.56 7.28 -14.54
C HIS A 79 0.88 6.39 -13.34
N HIS A 80 1.39 5.18 -13.60
CA HIS A 80 1.77 4.26 -12.54
C HIS A 80 3.17 4.54 -12.02
N HIS A 81 3.40 4.20 -10.74
CA HIS A 81 4.73 4.19 -10.17
C HIS A 81 5.61 3.12 -10.83
N SER A 82 6.91 3.38 -10.88
CA SER A 82 7.90 2.37 -11.24
C SER A 82 7.89 1.22 -10.24
N LYS A 83 8.29 0.02 -10.67
CA LYS A 83 8.36 -1.15 -9.79
C LYS A 83 9.33 -0.94 -8.62
N GLY A 84 9.03 -1.53 -7.47
CA GLY A 84 9.84 -1.52 -6.26
C GLY A 84 9.35 -0.57 -5.19
N ALA A 85 10.11 -0.47 -4.08
CA ALA A 85 9.79 0.36 -2.93
C ALA A 85 9.68 1.84 -3.30
N GLN A 86 8.61 2.48 -2.87
CA GLN A 86 8.32 3.88 -3.20
C GLN A 86 8.64 4.85 -2.05
N GLY A 87 8.66 4.35 -0.80
CA GLY A 87 8.86 5.19 0.39
C GLY A 87 10.18 5.95 0.43
N GLY A 88 11.25 5.37 -0.11
CA GLY A 88 12.56 6.02 -0.19
C GLY A 88 12.78 6.92 -1.40
N LYS A 89 11.85 6.97 -2.36
CA LYS A 89 11.96 7.80 -3.56
C LYS A 89 11.33 9.17 -3.35
N ARG A 90 11.87 10.20 -4.03
CA ARG A 90 11.17 11.48 -4.12
C ARG A 90 9.93 11.30 -4.99
N SER A 91 8.90 12.11 -4.75
CA SER A 91 7.67 12.11 -5.53
C SER A 91 7.92 12.12 -7.04
N MET A 92 8.80 13.01 -7.51
CA MET A 92 9.16 13.12 -8.92
C MET A 92 9.93 11.91 -9.50
N ASP A 93 10.52 11.07 -8.67
CA ASP A 93 11.31 9.90 -9.09
C ASP A 93 10.49 8.58 -9.04
N ARG A 94 9.23 8.65 -8.64
CA ARG A 94 8.34 7.49 -8.50
C ARG A 94 7.71 7.06 -9.82
N ALA A 95 7.50 7.98 -10.77
CA ALA A 95 6.92 7.65 -12.05
C ALA A 95 7.74 6.60 -12.82
N SER A 96 7.08 5.70 -13.54
CA SER A 96 7.76 4.75 -14.43
C SER A 96 8.21 5.44 -15.72
N GLY A 97 9.22 4.86 -16.38
CA GLY A 97 9.73 5.35 -17.67
C GLY A 97 10.67 6.54 -17.57
N SER A 98 10.67 7.36 -18.60
CA SER A 98 11.57 8.50 -18.73
C SER A 98 11.30 9.59 -17.70
N GLY A 99 12.36 10.22 -17.19
CA GLY A 99 12.28 11.39 -16.31
C GLY A 99 11.56 12.62 -16.91
N VAL A 100 11.15 12.57 -18.18
CA VAL A 100 10.30 13.59 -18.81
C VAL A 100 8.98 13.71 -18.06
N PHE A 101 8.33 12.59 -17.71
CA PHE A 101 7.07 12.58 -16.97
C PHE A 101 7.14 13.28 -15.61
N ALA A 102 8.33 13.42 -15.03
CA ALA A 102 8.53 14.13 -13.77
C ALA A 102 8.80 15.63 -13.96
N ARG A 103 9.31 16.02 -15.13
CA ARG A 103 9.79 17.38 -15.39
C ARG A 103 8.89 18.22 -16.28
N ASP A 104 8.12 17.56 -17.14
CA ASP A 104 7.25 18.22 -18.12
C ASP A 104 5.98 18.79 -17.48
N PRO A 105 5.23 18.07 -16.62
CA PRO A 105 3.99 18.59 -16.02
C PRO A 105 4.19 19.84 -15.16
N ASP A 106 3.22 20.74 -15.16
CA ASP A 106 3.19 21.90 -14.25
C ASP A 106 2.90 21.49 -12.81
N ALA A 107 2.14 20.40 -12.64
CA ALA A 107 1.81 19.84 -11.35
C ALA A 107 1.86 18.32 -11.38
N LEU A 108 2.56 17.72 -10.42
CA LEU A 108 2.60 16.29 -10.20
C LEU A 108 2.01 16.01 -8.81
N LEU A 109 0.94 15.20 -8.77
CA LEU A 109 0.35 14.70 -7.54
C LEU A 109 0.67 13.21 -7.43
N ASP A 110 1.31 12.85 -6.36
CA ASP A 110 1.78 11.49 -6.10
C ASP A 110 0.95 10.88 -4.96
N LEU A 111 0.32 9.73 -5.23
CA LEU A 111 -0.50 9.01 -4.28
C LEU A 111 0.21 7.73 -3.89
N THR A 112 0.61 7.64 -2.62
CA THR A 112 1.29 6.47 -2.07
C THR A 112 0.41 5.81 -1.01
N GLU A 113 0.18 4.51 -1.14
CA GLU A 113 -0.54 3.74 -0.13
C GLU A 113 0.30 3.63 1.14
N LEU A 114 -0.36 3.71 2.30
CA LEU A 114 0.26 3.64 3.62
C LEU A 114 0.04 2.26 4.25
N GLU A 115 1.06 1.72 4.92
CA GLU A 115 0.97 0.44 5.61
C GLU A 115 0.17 0.57 6.91
N LEU A 116 -1.08 0.08 6.90
CA LEU A 116 -1.94 0.06 8.08
C LEU A 116 -1.59 -1.13 8.97
N THR A 117 -1.13 -0.86 10.19
CA THR A 117 -0.89 -1.90 11.19
C THR A 117 -2.18 -2.33 11.88
N ASP A 118 -2.21 -3.55 12.42
CA ASP A 118 -3.36 -4.07 13.18
C ASP A 118 -3.73 -3.16 14.35
N SER A 119 -2.73 -2.49 14.97
CA SER A 119 -2.96 -1.54 16.07
C SER A 119 -3.74 -0.31 15.64
N ILE A 120 -3.47 0.23 14.44
CA ILE A 120 -4.18 1.38 13.88
C ILE A 120 -5.62 0.99 13.53
N ILE A 121 -5.80 -0.14 12.87
CA ILE A 121 -7.14 -0.66 12.53
C ILE A 121 -7.95 -0.90 13.81
N LYS A 122 -7.33 -1.50 14.83
CA LYS A 122 -7.98 -1.69 16.13
C LYS A 122 -8.37 -0.36 16.77
N HIS A 123 -7.47 0.62 16.81
CA HIS A 123 -7.75 1.95 17.36
C HIS A 123 -8.94 2.62 16.65
N GLU A 124 -8.99 2.59 15.33
CA GLU A 124 -10.11 3.15 14.55
C GLU A 124 -11.43 2.40 14.81
N LYS A 125 -11.40 1.08 14.98
CA LYS A 125 -12.57 0.29 15.38
C LYS A 125 -13.06 0.66 16.80
N ASP A 126 -12.14 0.74 17.75
CA ASP A 126 -12.48 1.10 19.13
C ASP A 126 -13.10 2.49 19.18
N LYS A 127 -12.50 3.47 18.51
CA LYS A 127 -13.01 4.85 18.41
C LYS A 127 -14.41 4.91 17.75
N MET A 128 -14.61 4.16 16.68
CA MET A 128 -15.91 4.07 16.00
C MET A 128 -16.96 3.42 16.91
N THR A 129 -16.59 2.35 17.63
CA THR A 129 -17.46 1.67 18.58
C THR A 129 -17.87 2.61 19.72
N CYS A 130 -16.90 3.32 20.33
CA CYS A 130 -17.18 4.31 21.37
C CYS A 130 -18.18 5.35 20.89
N LYS A 131 -17.95 5.89 19.69
CA LYS A 131 -18.87 6.88 19.11
C LYS A 131 -20.30 6.33 18.92
N ILE A 132 -20.44 5.13 18.35
CA ILE A 132 -21.77 4.52 18.13
C ILE A 132 -22.49 4.31 19.46
N CYS A 133 -21.79 3.76 20.47
CA CYS A 133 -22.37 3.54 21.78
C CYS A 133 -22.79 4.87 22.44
N TYR A 134 -21.92 5.89 22.37
CA TYR A 134 -22.23 7.22 22.92
C TYR A 134 -23.43 7.89 22.23
N ASP A 135 -23.46 7.85 20.88
CA ASP A 135 -24.59 8.41 20.12
C ASP A 135 -25.92 7.70 20.47
N GLN A 136 -25.87 6.41 20.80
CA GLN A 136 -27.04 5.65 21.23
C GLN A 136 -27.46 5.97 22.66
N LEU A 137 -26.49 6.03 23.60
CA LEU A 137 -26.74 6.45 24.99
C LEU A 137 -27.37 7.83 25.04
N LYS A 138 -26.85 8.77 24.25
CA LYS A 138 -27.42 10.11 24.11
C LYS A 138 -28.86 10.12 23.61
N LYS A 139 -29.18 9.28 22.62
CA LYS A 139 -30.57 9.15 22.15
C LYS A 139 -31.54 8.64 23.21
N CYS A 140 -31.03 7.85 24.14
CA CYS A 140 -31.82 7.28 25.25
C CYS A 140 -31.82 8.15 26.52
N GLY A 141 -31.08 9.28 26.52
CA GLY A 141 -30.96 10.17 27.69
C GLY A 141 -30.02 9.66 28.78
N HIS A 142 -29.06 8.83 28.42
CA HIS A 142 -28.07 8.18 29.28
C HIS A 142 -26.64 8.67 29.03
N GLU A 143 -26.46 9.83 28.41
CA GLU A 143 -25.14 10.39 28.14
C GLU A 143 -24.33 10.77 29.38
N ASP A 144 -25.02 11.12 30.47
CA ASP A 144 -24.40 11.52 31.73
C ASP A 144 -23.99 10.30 32.60
N ASP A 145 -24.38 9.09 32.21
CA ASP A 145 -24.08 7.85 32.94
C ASP A 145 -22.66 7.35 32.65
N VAL A 146 -21.93 8.00 31.72
CA VAL A 146 -20.56 7.62 31.33
C VAL A 146 -19.57 8.73 31.62
N SER A 147 -18.44 8.37 32.24
CA SER A 147 -17.36 9.30 32.49
C SER A 147 -16.56 9.61 31.22
N GLN A 148 -15.73 10.66 31.26
CA GLN A 148 -14.83 11.00 30.17
C GLN A 148 -13.81 9.87 29.86
N ASP A 149 -13.40 9.13 30.88
CA ASP A 149 -12.49 7.99 30.71
C ASP A 149 -13.20 6.81 30.06
N ASP A 150 -14.47 6.56 30.39
CA ASP A 150 -15.27 5.49 29.80
C ASP A 150 -15.49 5.71 28.29
N ILE A 151 -15.68 6.95 27.86
CA ILE A 151 -15.89 7.33 26.45
C ILE A 151 -14.70 6.89 25.55
N CYS A 152 -13.51 6.74 26.12
CA CYS A 152 -12.32 6.30 25.39
C CYS A 152 -12.16 4.77 25.35
N SER A 153 -13.00 4.01 26.04
CA SER A 153 -12.92 2.55 26.14
C SER A 153 -14.09 1.86 25.46
N ALA A 154 -13.85 1.19 24.34
CA ALA A 154 -14.88 0.45 23.61
C ALA A 154 -15.57 -0.62 24.47
N LYS A 155 -14.82 -1.24 25.42
CA LYS A 155 -15.37 -2.22 26.36
C LYS A 155 -16.35 -1.57 27.32
N GLN A 156 -15.94 -0.49 27.99
CA GLN A 156 -16.78 0.23 28.98
C GLN A 156 -18.01 0.83 28.32
N MET A 157 -17.86 1.40 27.11
CA MET A 157 -18.98 1.94 26.37
C MET A 157 -20.02 0.88 25.96
N ARG A 158 -19.57 -0.32 25.58
CA ARG A 158 -20.49 -1.46 25.31
C ARG A 158 -21.20 -1.92 26.58
N GLU A 159 -20.51 -1.92 27.72
CA GLU A 159 -21.09 -2.29 29.03
C GLU A 159 -22.12 -1.25 29.49
N ALA A 160 -21.79 0.02 29.43
CA ALA A 160 -22.72 1.12 29.72
C ALA A 160 -23.98 1.04 28.83
N LEU A 161 -23.81 0.84 27.52
CA LEU A 161 -24.91 0.67 26.61
C LEU A 161 -25.81 -0.53 26.95
N ARG A 162 -25.20 -1.67 27.32
CA ARG A 162 -25.93 -2.87 27.68
C ARG A 162 -26.79 -2.67 28.92
N ASN A 163 -26.31 -1.86 29.86
CA ASN A 163 -27.05 -1.56 31.11
C ASN A 163 -28.16 -0.53 30.88
N ALA A 164 -28.04 0.33 29.87
CA ALA A 164 -28.95 1.44 29.62
C ALA A 164 -30.11 1.12 28.66
N VAL A 165 -29.99 0.08 27.82
CA VAL A 165 -30.99 -0.21 26.79
C VAL A 165 -31.50 -1.65 26.87
N PRO A 166 -32.72 -1.96 26.38
CA PRO A 166 -33.26 -3.32 26.30
C PRO A 166 -32.36 -4.25 25.45
N ASP A 167 -32.36 -5.54 25.78
CA ASP A 167 -31.52 -6.54 25.09
C ASP A 167 -31.71 -6.58 23.56
N ALA A 168 -32.93 -6.34 23.08
CA ALA A 168 -33.21 -6.29 21.64
C ALA A 168 -32.51 -5.12 20.97
N ASP A 169 -32.53 -3.93 21.58
CA ASP A 169 -31.88 -2.71 21.06
C ASP A 169 -30.37 -2.84 21.14
N TYR A 170 -29.86 -3.38 22.26
CA TYR A 170 -28.43 -3.68 22.42
C TYR A 170 -27.93 -4.60 21.30
N LYS A 171 -28.66 -5.67 21.00
CA LYS A 171 -28.31 -6.60 19.91
C LYS A 171 -28.28 -5.89 18.55
N HIS A 172 -29.26 -5.05 18.28
CA HIS A 172 -29.31 -4.25 17.03
C HIS A 172 -28.09 -3.34 16.90
N VAL A 173 -27.70 -2.67 17.97
CA VAL A 173 -26.49 -1.81 17.97
C VAL A 173 -25.23 -2.63 17.80
N CYS A 174 -25.10 -3.79 18.42
CA CYS A 174 -23.96 -4.70 18.26
C CYS A 174 -23.83 -5.20 16.81
N ASP A 175 -24.94 -5.55 16.17
CA ASP A 175 -24.96 -5.95 14.75
C ASP A 175 -24.53 -4.80 13.84
N PHE A 176 -24.95 -3.57 14.16
CA PHE A 176 -24.53 -2.38 13.44
C PHE A 176 -23.02 -2.10 13.63
N ILE A 177 -22.51 -2.20 14.86
CA ILE A 177 -21.07 -2.06 15.17
C ILE A 177 -20.27 -3.08 14.36
N THR A 178 -20.69 -4.34 14.34
CA THR A 178 -20.00 -5.39 13.58
C THR A 178 -19.92 -5.08 12.07
N LYS A 179 -20.98 -4.52 11.50
CA LYS A 179 -20.96 -4.07 10.10
C LYS A 179 -19.98 -2.92 9.88
N CYS A 180 -19.94 -1.97 10.81
CA CYS A 180 -19.04 -0.83 10.75
C CYS A 180 -17.57 -1.26 10.96
N GLU A 181 -17.29 -2.23 11.85
CA GLU A 181 -15.96 -2.82 12.05
C GLU A 181 -15.42 -3.44 10.76
N LYS A 182 -16.22 -4.26 10.06
CA LYS A 182 -15.86 -4.83 8.75
C LYS A 182 -15.56 -3.76 7.71
N ARG A 183 -16.33 -2.67 7.72
CA ARG A 183 -16.08 -1.53 6.82
C ARG A 183 -14.76 -0.83 7.17
N THR A 184 -14.44 -0.67 8.44
CA THR A 184 -13.18 -0.08 8.91
C THR A 184 -11.99 -0.96 8.52
N GLU A 185 -12.12 -2.28 8.60
CA GLU A 185 -11.08 -3.25 8.15
C GLU A 185 -10.80 -3.16 6.65
N SER A 186 -11.78 -2.81 5.84
CA SER A 186 -11.61 -2.70 4.38
C SER A 186 -11.10 -1.32 3.91
N ARG A 187 -10.87 -0.38 4.83
CA ARG A 187 -10.33 0.94 4.50
C ARG A 187 -8.85 0.84 4.17
N THR A 188 -8.41 1.60 3.20
CA THR A 188 -6.99 1.85 2.93
C THR A 188 -6.64 3.30 3.24
N ALA A 189 -5.37 3.56 3.42
CA ALA A 189 -4.87 4.90 3.70
C ALA A 189 -3.84 5.31 2.64
N TRP A 190 -3.83 6.58 2.30
CA TRP A 190 -3.01 7.12 1.22
C TRP A 190 -2.38 8.43 1.64
N ARG A 191 -1.17 8.68 1.16
CA ARG A 191 -0.49 9.96 1.28
C ARG A 191 -0.43 10.64 -0.07
N ILE A 192 -0.84 11.90 -0.12
CA ILE A 192 -0.77 12.75 -1.29
C ILE A 192 0.41 13.70 -1.10
N GLU A 193 1.39 13.62 -1.98
CA GLU A 193 2.49 14.55 -2.08
C GLU A 193 2.41 15.30 -3.42
N GLY A 194 2.87 16.52 -3.45
CA GLY A 194 2.83 17.33 -4.67
C GLY A 194 4.15 17.99 -4.99
N THR A 195 4.46 18.04 -6.28
CA THR A 195 5.51 18.88 -6.85
C THR A 195 4.84 19.83 -7.82
N LEU A 196 4.92 21.11 -7.55
CA LEU A 196 4.32 22.18 -8.33
C LEU A 196 5.44 23.02 -8.93
N ARG A 197 5.34 23.35 -10.24
CA ARG A 197 6.38 24.12 -10.93
C ARG A 197 6.43 25.56 -10.45
N GLU A 198 5.29 26.21 -10.35
CA GLU A 198 5.20 27.65 -10.09
C GLU A 198 4.69 28.00 -8.69
N PHE A 199 4.37 27.00 -7.88
CA PHE A 199 3.80 27.21 -6.55
C PHE A 199 4.68 26.59 -5.47
N PRO A 200 4.65 27.12 -4.24
CA PRO A 200 5.34 26.55 -3.10
C PRO A 200 4.87 25.10 -2.85
N LYS A 201 5.79 24.25 -2.41
CA LYS A 201 5.48 22.90 -2.00
C LYS A 201 4.50 22.91 -0.82
N PHE A 202 3.42 22.16 -0.91
CA PHE A 202 2.50 21.95 0.21
C PHE A 202 2.92 20.75 1.07
N PRO A 203 2.55 20.72 2.36
CA PRO A 203 2.83 19.56 3.22
C PRO A 203 2.06 18.32 2.73
N PRO A 204 2.59 17.10 2.93
CA PRO A 204 1.89 15.89 2.60
C PRO A 204 0.51 15.83 3.25
N VAL A 205 -0.50 15.40 2.50
CA VAL A 205 -1.88 15.24 2.96
C VAL A 205 -2.18 13.75 3.08
N ASN A 206 -2.52 13.28 4.28
CA ASN A 206 -2.94 11.91 4.49
C ASN A 206 -4.46 11.79 4.37
N VAL A 207 -4.90 10.74 3.71
CA VAL A 207 -6.32 10.49 3.46
C VAL A 207 -6.68 9.03 3.71
N TRP A 208 -7.87 8.80 4.24
CA TRP A 208 -8.52 7.51 4.31
C TRP A 208 -9.32 7.27 3.04
N PHE A 209 -9.20 6.11 2.42
CA PHE A 209 -10.12 5.69 1.37
C PHE A 209 -11.28 4.91 1.98
N ASP A 210 -12.40 5.57 2.09
CA ASP A 210 -13.67 5.02 2.56
C ASP A 210 -14.60 4.92 1.35
N TYR A 211 -14.46 3.79 0.61
CA TYR A 211 -15.09 3.62 -0.70
C TYR A 211 -16.48 4.28 -0.80
N PRO A 212 -16.73 5.07 -1.83
CA PRO A 212 -15.87 5.41 -2.98
C PRO A 212 -15.13 6.77 -2.84
N VAL A 213 -14.90 7.26 -1.63
CA VAL A 213 -14.42 8.63 -1.39
C VAL A 213 -13.16 8.63 -0.52
N HIS A 214 -12.18 9.45 -0.92
CA HIS A 214 -11.06 9.79 -0.07
C HIS A 214 -11.45 10.90 0.91
N ARG A 215 -11.10 10.72 2.19
CA ARG A 215 -11.37 11.67 3.28
C ARG A 215 -10.08 12.04 3.96
N ILE A 216 -9.86 13.35 4.13
CA ILE A 216 -8.69 13.86 4.85
C ILE A 216 -8.66 13.29 6.27
N ASP A 217 -7.49 12.80 6.70
CA ASP A 217 -7.24 12.45 8.08
C ASP A 217 -7.19 13.73 8.94
N LYS A 218 -8.25 13.97 9.70
CA LYS A 218 -8.36 15.14 10.59
C LYS A 218 -7.78 14.88 11.98
N THR A 219 -7.32 13.67 12.24
CA THR A 219 -6.89 13.22 13.57
C THR A 219 -5.40 12.96 13.65
N ASP A 220 -4.69 13.18 12.55
CA ASP A 220 -3.24 12.96 12.42
C ASP A 220 -2.78 11.52 12.74
N VAL A 221 -3.70 10.55 12.77
CA VAL A 221 -3.40 9.13 13.02
C VAL A 221 -2.47 8.56 11.96
N LEU A 222 -2.58 9.06 10.72
CA LEU A 222 -1.77 8.61 9.59
C LEU A 222 -0.44 9.38 9.43
N LYS A 223 -0.13 10.34 10.30
CA LYS A 223 1.00 11.26 10.14
C LYS A 223 2.34 10.53 10.06
N ASP A 224 2.57 9.59 10.97
CA ASP A 224 3.85 8.90 11.14
C ASP A 224 3.88 7.51 10.45
N ILE A 225 2.82 7.17 9.69
CA ILE A 225 2.74 5.89 8.99
C ILE A 225 3.59 5.93 7.74
N GLN A 226 4.34 4.86 7.53
CA GLN A 226 5.20 4.72 6.37
C GLN A 226 4.41 4.24 5.15
N PRO A 227 4.88 4.56 3.93
CA PRO A 227 4.37 3.97 2.70
C PRO A 227 4.42 2.44 2.70
N ASP A 228 3.40 1.81 2.14
CA ASP A 228 3.41 0.36 1.91
C ASP A 228 4.34 0.04 0.74
N ASP A 229 5.56 -0.30 1.06
CA ASP A 229 6.58 -0.65 0.07
C ASP A 229 6.51 -2.12 -0.40
N GLY A 230 5.49 -2.88 0.02
CA GLY A 230 5.23 -4.26 -0.39
C GLY A 230 6.35 -5.27 -0.08
N ARG A 231 7.56 -4.76 0.18
CA ARG A 231 8.77 -5.53 0.53
C ARG A 231 9.32 -5.18 1.91
N ALA A 232 8.92 -4.07 2.48
CA ALA A 232 9.45 -3.58 3.75
C ALA A 232 8.96 -4.41 4.94
N ALA A 233 7.77 -4.99 4.89
CA ALA A 233 7.22 -5.81 5.97
C ALA A 233 8.09 -7.04 6.31
N GLY A 234 8.79 -7.62 5.31
CA GLY A 234 9.73 -8.74 5.53
C GLY A 234 11.08 -8.30 6.10
N TRP A 235 11.56 -7.11 5.71
CA TRP A 235 12.87 -6.61 6.13
C TRP A 235 12.82 -5.82 7.44
N GLN A 236 11.83 -4.98 7.65
CA GLN A 236 11.68 -4.17 8.87
C GLN A 236 11.26 -5.01 10.07
N LYS A 237 10.48 -6.09 9.91
CA LYS A 237 10.22 -7.06 10.98
C LYS A 237 11.50 -7.70 11.52
N ASN A 238 12.56 -7.76 10.72
CA ASN A 238 13.87 -8.26 11.13
C ASN A 238 14.80 -7.19 11.74
N PHE A 239 14.47 -5.89 11.66
CA PHE A 239 15.27 -4.83 12.29
C PHE A 239 14.92 -4.55 13.75
N SER A 240 13.83 -5.10 14.27
CA SER A 240 13.36 -4.82 15.64
C SER A 240 14.15 -5.53 16.75
N LYS A 241 15.03 -6.48 16.43
CA LYS A 241 16.11 -6.97 17.33
C LYS A 241 17.27 -7.43 16.48
N LYS A 242 18.39 -6.72 16.51
CA LYS A 242 19.67 -7.31 16.05
C LYS A 242 19.91 -8.54 16.93
N LYS A 243 19.65 -9.73 16.38
CA LYS A 243 20.00 -10.99 17.03
C LYS A 243 21.45 -10.96 17.42
N THR A 244 21.74 -11.32 18.64
CA THR A 244 23.12 -11.42 19.12
C THR A 244 23.87 -12.45 18.27
N GLU A 245 25.18 -12.36 18.24
CA GLU A 245 26.01 -13.31 17.49
C GLU A 245 25.79 -14.75 17.96
N LYS A 246 25.45 -14.92 19.23
CA LYS A 246 25.10 -16.19 19.86
C LYS A 246 23.77 -16.74 19.30
N GLU A 247 22.72 -15.93 19.26
CA GLU A 247 21.41 -16.33 18.71
C GLU A 247 21.49 -16.71 17.21
N ARG A 248 22.34 -16.01 16.43
CA ARG A 248 22.56 -16.36 15.01
C ARG A 248 23.31 -17.69 14.85
N LYS A 249 24.24 -18.01 15.76
CA LYS A 249 24.94 -19.30 15.75
C LYS A 249 24.00 -20.44 16.15
N ASP A 250 23.16 -20.23 17.14
CA ASP A 250 22.22 -21.24 17.61
C ASP A 250 21.14 -21.53 16.53
N GLU A 251 20.60 -20.52 15.85
CA GLU A 251 19.69 -20.71 14.71
C GLU A 251 20.35 -21.44 13.53
N ARG A 252 21.62 -21.15 13.23
CA ARG A 252 22.35 -21.86 12.16
C ARG A 252 22.53 -23.34 12.51
N LYS A 253 22.77 -23.66 13.78
CA LYS A 253 22.85 -25.04 14.26
C LYS A 253 21.52 -25.75 14.14
N GLU A 254 20.45 -25.16 14.66
CA GLU A 254 19.09 -25.71 14.60
C GLU A 254 18.62 -25.90 13.14
N SER A 255 18.87 -24.92 12.27
CA SER A 255 18.57 -25.00 10.84
C SER A 255 19.33 -26.15 10.15
N LEU A 256 20.58 -26.41 10.54
CA LEU A 256 21.37 -27.49 10.00
C LEU A 256 20.87 -28.87 10.48
N GLU A 257 20.52 -28.99 11.75
CA GLU A 257 19.93 -30.22 12.32
C GLU A 257 18.59 -30.53 11.68
N THR A 258 17.74 -29.54 11.52
CA THR A 258 16.43 -29.69 10.85
C THR A 258 16.62 -30.14 9.38
N ALA A 259 17.57 -29.55 8.66
CA ALA A 259 17.87 -29.93 7.28
C ALA A 259 18.39 -31.37 7.19
N PHE A 260 19.23 -31.79 8.13
CA PHE A 260 19.74 -33.16 8.17
C PHE A 260 18.60 -34.17 8.39
N ASP A 261 17.74 -33.92 9.37
CA ASP A 261 16.62 -34.82 9.69
C ASP A 261 15.56 -34.85 8.56
N ALA A 262 15.32 -33.71 7.90
CA ALA A 262 14.37 -33.61 6.77
C ALA A 262 14.88 -34.24 5.46
N CYS A 263 16.20 -34.28 5.24
CA CYS A 263 16.81 -34.86 4.04
C CYS A 263 17.20 -36.32 4.19
N MET A 264 16.82 -36.99 5.29
CA MET A 264 17.16 -38.40 5.52
C MET A 264 16.27 -39.30 4.67
N ILE A 265 16.88 -39.97 3.68
CA ILE A 265 16.24 -40.93 2.81
C ILE A 265 17.00 -42.27 2.94
N ASP A 266 16.31 -43.35 3.33
CA ASP A 266 16.89 -44.68 3.53
C ASP A 266 18.16 -44.70 4.42
N GLY A 267 18.16 -43.85 5.46
CA GLY A 267 19.27 -43.73 6.42
C GLY A 267 20.48 -42.93 5.91
N LYS A 268 20.40 -42.34 4.73
CA LYS A 268 21.46 -41.51 4.13
C LYS A 268 21.03 -40.09 3.92
N VAL A 269 21.95 -39.17 4.15
CA VAL A 269 21.76 -37.73 3.89
C VAL A 269 22.85 -37.26 2.94
N THR A 270 22.46 -36.56 1.88
CA THR A 270 23.41 -36.02 0.91
C THR A 270 23.64 -34.52 1.11
N LEU A 271 24.87 -34.09 0.85
CA LEU A 271 25.24 -32.66 0.93
C LEU A 271 24.42 -31.79 -0.04
N SER A 272 24.20 -32.31 -1.26
CA SER A 272 23.38 -31.66 -2.28
C SER A 272 21.92 -31.55 -1.84
N GLY A 273 21.33 -32.60 -1.24
CA GLY A 273 19.95 -32.56 -0.70
C GLY A 273 19.78 -31.52 0.41
N MET A 274 20.76 -31.45 1.33
CA MET A 274 20.74 -30.40 2.37
C MET A 274 20.89 -29.00 1.78
N ALA A 275 21.71 -28.81 0.75
CA ALA A 275 21.89 -27.54 0.08
C ALA A 275 20.60 -27.06 -0.60
N GLU A 276 19.91 -27.97 -1.28
CA GLU A 276 18.61 -27.72 -1.93
C GLU A 276 17.52 -27.39 -0.90
N TYR A 277 17.38 -28.18 0.16
CA TYR A 277 16.43 -27.95 1.25
C TYR A 277 16.64 -26.59 1.93
N MET A 278 17.88 -26.24 2.19
CA MET A 278 18.24 -24.96 2.85
C MET A 278 18.26 -23.76 1.90
N GLY A 279 18.12 -23.95 0.59
CA GLY A 279 18.22 -22.90 -0.41
C GLY A 279 19.59 -22.20 -0.46
N VAL A 280 20.68 -22.95 -0.21
CA VAL A 280 22.05 -22.43 -0.17
C VAL A 280 22.99 -23.31 -1.01
N THR A 281 24.22 -22.83 -1.25
CA THR A 281 25.23 -23.62 -1.97
C THR A 281 25.82 -24.72 -1.08
N GLU A 282 26.28 -25.82 -1.67
CA GLU A 282 26.97 -26.90 -0.94
C GLU A 282 28.19 -26.38 -0.16
N LYS A 283 28.91 -25.39 -0.69
CA LYS A 283 30.00 -24.72 0.01
C LYS A 283 29.54 -24.10 1.32
N THR A 284 28.36 -23.50 1.33
CA THR A 284 27.75 -22.90 2.53
C THR A 284 27.39 -23.99 3.55
N VAL A 285 26.83 -25.12 3.09
CA VAL A 285 26.49 -26.26 3.97
C VAL A 285 27.79 -26.85 4.59
N ARG A 286 28.85 -27.07 3.82
CA ARG A 286 30.17 -27.53 4.32
C ARG A 286 30.72 -26.61 5.42
N ASN A 287 30.64 -25.31 5.23
CA ASN A 287 31.07 -24.34 6.24
C ASN A 287 30.23 -24.40 7.52
N ARG A 288 28.93 -24.52 7.41
CA ARG A 288 28.00 -24.65 8.57
C ARG A 288 28.23 -25.96 9.33
N ILE A 289 28.49 -27.07 8.63
CA ILE A 289 28.83 -28.36 9.24
C ILE A 289 30.16 -28.23 10.00
N LYS A 290 31.17 -27.56 9.43
CA LYS A 290 32.43 -27.31 10.10
C LYS A 290 32.27 -26.45 11.37
N GLU A 291 31.45 -25.41 11.31
CA GLU A 291 31.12 -24.57 12.47
C GLU A 291 30.30 -25.31 13.55
N HIS A 292 29.42 -26.21 13.15
CA HIS A 292 28.60 -27.01 14.07
C HIS A 292 29.40 -28.03 14.82
N GLY A 293 30.36 -28.72 14.15
CA GLY A 293 31.24 -29.71 14.71
C GLY A 293 30.65 -31.08 14.99
N GLY A 294 29.30 -31.22 14.99
CA GLY A 294 28.57 -32.46 15.29
C GLY A 294 28.29 -33.39 14.10
N PHE A 295 28.71 -32.99 12.91
CA PHE A 295 28.52 -33.79 11.68
C PHE A 295 29.89 -34.11 11.03
N TRP A 296 29.89 -35.13 10.21
CA TRP A 296 31.02 -35.49 9.31
C TRP A 296 30.50 -35.44 7.85
N ILE A 297 31.44 -35.27 6.94
CA ILE A 297 31.21 -35.31 5.50
C ILE A 297 32.21 -36.26 4.89
N ASP A 298 31.70 -37.23 4.11
CA ASP A 298 32.53 -38.10 3.27
C ASP A 298 31.97 -38.02 1.84
N ASP A 299 32.79 -37.45 0.95
CA ASP A 299 32.43 -37.06 -0.43
C ASP A 299 31.12 -36.23 -0.49
N ASN A 300 29.99 -36.82 -0.77
CA ASN A 300 28.64 -36.19 -0.80
C ASN A 300 27.71 -36.68 0.32
N GLU A 301 28.16 -37.59 1.16
CA GLU A 301 27.35 -38.12 2.28
C GLU A 301 27.64 -37.36 3.57
N VAL A 302 26.57 -37.05 4.32
CA VAL A 302 26.67 -36.34 5.60
C VAL A 302 26.12 -37.25 6.70
N GLY A 303 26.85 -37.36 7.81
CA GLY A 303 26.41 -38.14 8.97
C GLY A 303 26.63 -37.41 10.30
N LYS A 304 25.89 -37.82 11.33
CA LYS A 304 26.09 -37.35 12.71
C LYS A 304 27.29 -38.08 13.32
N LYS A 305 28.18 -37.36 13.99
CA LYS A 305 29.28 -37.99 14.76
C LYS A 305 28.68 -38.65 15.99
N SER A 306 29.03 -39.91 16.23
CA SER A 306 28.73 -40.57 17.49
C SER A 306 29.39 -39.82 18.63
N LYS A 307 28.66 -39.57 19.71
CA LYS A 307 29.22 -38.99 20.92
C LYS A 307 30.20 -39.91 21.56
#